data_b7a7a72c66261e011e104d758fee9fb4
#
_entry.id   b7a7a72c66261e011e104d758fee9fb4
#
_cell.length_a   1.000
_cell.length_b   1.000
_cell.length_c   1.000
_cell.angle_alpha   90.00
_cell.angle_beta   90.00
_cell.angle_gamma   90.00
#
_symmetry.space_group_name_H-M   'P 1'
#
loop_
_entity.id
_entity.type
_entity.pdbx_description
1 polymer ?
#
loop_
_entity_poly.entity_id
_entity_poly.type
_entity_poly.pdbx_seq_one_letter_code
_entity_poly.pdbx_strand_id
1 'polypeptide(L)'
;IEAEGKEVLGTNCRRFRDFPILTKFIDAKQDLSIQVHPDNRYALKNEGQYGKTEMWYVVDAGKEAFLYYGFKKEVSKEEFARRIQEDTLLEVLNAVPVQKGDVLFIESGTIHAIGKDILIAEIQQNSNVTYRVYDYGRVGKDGKKRDLHIEKAIAVTNRVPLIKSRSSYPHVADCDYFTVDKLNLDGRMMCRVEGTVSEESFVSILILDGEGVVSCGNKVSYQKGDSLFLPAGSGAYVIEGSCDALITTIRAKAAPVRIGIDIGGTDTKIGLVDVHNKLLDSVCIPTKAERPADEVIRTVAETALSILDKNGIAMEQC
;
A
#
# COMPACT_ATOMS: atom_id res chain seq x y z
N ILE A 1 -0.63 0.40 -24.54
CA ILE A 1 -0.45 -0.97 -24.02
C ILE A 1 -1.08 -1.98 -24.98
N GLU A 2 -2.31 -1.80 -25.43
CA GLU A 2 -2.94 -2.70 -26.42
C GLU A 2 -2.18 -2.73 -27.74
N ALA A 3 -1.66 -1.60 -28.19
CA ALA A 3 -0.90 -1.49 -29.44
C ALA A 3 0.58 -1.89 -29.30
N GLU A 4 1.20 -1.57 -28.17
CA GLU A 4 2.65 -1.69 -27.92
C GLU A 4 3.02 -2.94 -27.10
N GLY A 5 1.99 -3.66 -26.60
CA GLY A 5 2.17 -4.84 -25.74
C GLY A 5 2.55 -4.53 -24.31
N LYS A 6 2.86 -5.58 -23.53
CA LYS A 6 3.23 -5.46 -22.11
C LYS A 6 4.68 -5.00 -21.90
N GLU A 7 5.47 -4.93 -22.94
CA GLU A 7 6.89 -4.58 -22.87
C GLU A 7 7.09 -3.15 -22.36
N VAL A 8 6.19 -2.24 -22.73
CA VAL A 8 6.19 -0.85 -22.25
C VAL A 8 5.99 -0.70 -20.73
N LEU A 9 5.61 -1.75 -20.04
CA LEU A 9 5.45 -1.75 -18.58
C LEU A 9 6.74 -2.08 -17.83
N GLY A 10 7.69 -2.75 -18.49
CA GLY A 10 8.97 -3.18 -17.94
C GLY A 10 8.96 -4.58 -17.32
N THR A 11 10.16 -5.09 -17.05
CA THR A 11 10.36 -6.49 -16.62
C THR A 11 9.74 -6.78 -15.26
N ASN A 12 9.69 -5.81 -14.34
CA ASN A 12 9.06 -5.95 -13.02
C ASN A 12 7.55 -6.16 -13.12
N CYS A 13 6.93 -5.74 -14.22
CA CYS A 13 5.48 -5.87 -14.44
C CYS A 13 5.08 -7.23 -15.04
N ARG A 14 6.01 -8.08 -15.45
CA ARG A 14 5.70 -9.40 -16.05
C ARG A 14 4.89 -10.32 -15.15
N ARG A 15 5.00 -10.13 -13.83
CA ARG A 15 4.24 -10.86 -12.79
C ARG A 15 2.76 -10.49 -12.72
N PHE A 16 2.35 -9.36 -13.33
CA PHE A 16 0.96 -8.93 -13.32
C PHE A 16 0.25 -9.34 -14.62
N ARG A 17 -1.00 -9.81 -14.49
CA ARG A 17 -1.83 -10.14 -15.64
C ARG A 17 -2.24 -8.90 -16.42
N ASP A 18 -2.62 -7.84 -15.68
CA ASP A 18 -3.14 -6.58 -16.20
C ASP A 18 -2.21 -5.42 -15.79
N PHE A 19 -2.52 -4.19 -16.21
CA PHE A 19 -1.82 -2.99 -15.75
C PHE A 19 -1.82 -2.92 -14.21
N PRO A 20 -0.65 -2.74 -13.55
CA PRO A 20 -0.54 -3.07 -12.13
C PRO A 20 -1.21 -2.09 -11.17
N ILE A 21 -1.38 -0.84 -11.57
CA ILE A 21 -1.88 0.22 -10.68
C ILE A 21 -3.12 0.91 -11.24
N LEU A 22 -3.86 1.56 -10.35
CA LEU A 22 -4.92 2.50 -10.68
C LEU A 22 -4.70 3.77 -9.85
N THR A 23 -4.73 4.92 -10.53
CA THR A 23 -4.55 6.24 -9.90
C THR A 23 -5.86 7.02 -9.98
N LYS A 24 -6.25 7.68 -8.89
CA LYS A 24 -7.49 8.46 -8.80
C LYS A 24 -7.27 9.75 -8.02
N PHE A 25 -8.04 10.77 -8.37
CA PHE A 25 -8.40 11.84 -7.46
C PHE A 25 -9.79 11.57 -6.87
N ILE A 26 -9.93 11.65 -5.55
CA ILE A 26 -11.20 11.47 -4.84
C ILE A 26 -11.50 12.75 -4.07
N ASP A 27 -12.53 13.47 -4.49
CA ASP A 27 -13.07 14.67 -3.84
C ASP A 27 -14.29 14.26 -2.98
N ALA A 28 -14.08 14.12 -1.70
CA ALA A 28 -15.08 13.65 -0.75
C ALA A 28 -15.86 14.83 -0.15
N LYS A 29 -16.95 15.24 -0.78
CA LYS A 29 -17.86 16.26 -0.23
C LYS A 29 -18.70 15.80 0.97
N GLN A 30 -18.75 14.50 1.21
CA GLN A 30 -19.44 13.84 2.32
C GLN A 30 -18.59 12.66 2.77
N ASP A 31 -18.81 12.19 4.01
CA ASP A 31 -18.17 10.99 4.50
C ASP A 31 -18.42 9.81 3.55
N LEU A 32 -17.37 9.14 3.11
CA LEU A 32 -17.49 7.94 2.30
C LEU A 32 -17.77 6.72 3.17
N SER A 33 -18.29 5.64 2.56
CA SER A 33 -18.61 4.42 3.30
C SER A 33 -17.38 3.82 3.97
N ILE A 34 -17.58 3.27 5.17
CA ILE A 34 -16.56 2.45 5.82
C ILE A 34 -16.39 1.17 5.01
N GLN A 35 -15.16 0.83 4.67
CA GLN A 35 -14.83 -0.27 3.79
C GLN A 35 -13.51 -0.95 4.18
N VAL A 36 -13.30 -2.13 3.63
CA VAL A 36 -12.06 -2.90 3.71
C VAL A 36 -11.80 -3.59 2.38
N HIS A 37 -10.53 -3.79 2.06
CA HIS A 37 -10.10 -4.50 0.87
C HIS A 37 -9.38 -5.79 1.23
N PRO A 38 -9.62 -6.89 0.49
CA PRO A 38 -8.91 -8.14 0.68
C PRO A 38 -7.47 -8.08 0.13
N ASP A 39 -6.63 -8.99 0.61
CA ASP A 39 -5.34 -9.29 0.00
C ASP A 39 -5.49 -10.07 -1.33
N ASN A 40 -4.38 -10.28 -2.05
CA ASN A 40 -4.38 -11.04 -3.29
C ASN A 40 -4.84 -12.49 -3.12
N ARG A 41 -4.48 -13.13 -2.01
CA ARG A 41 -4.83 -14.54 -1.76
C ARG A 41 -6.33 -14.74 -1.66
N TYR A 42 -6.98 -13.85 -0.90
CA TYR A 42 -8.44 -13.91 -0.73
C TYR A 42 -9.16 -13.47 -2.02
N ALA A 43 -8.74 -12.35 -2.62
CA ALA A 43 -9.41 -11.76 -3.77
C ALA A 43 -9.32 -12.64 -5.02
N LEU A 44 -8.15 -13.18 -5.33
CA LEU A 44 -7.99 -14.08 -6.48
C LEU A 44 -8.85 -15.35 -6.36
N LYS A 45 -8.97 -15.89 -5.14
CA LYS A 45 -9.78 -17.09 -4.88
C LYS A 45 -11.28 -16.82 -4.95
N ASN A 46 -11.75 -15.70 -4.40
CA ASN A 46 -13.18 -15.47 -4.19
C ASN A 46 -13.81 -14.50 -5.21
N GLU A 47 -13.01 -13.63 -5.84
CA GLU A 47 -13.48 -12.58 -6.75
C GLU A 47 -12.85 -12.72 -8.16
N GLY A 48 -11.80 -13.54 -8.33
CA GLY A 48 -11.06 -13.64 -9.59
C GLY A 48 -10.27 -12.37 -9.96
N GLN A 49 -10.08 -11.45 -9.02
CA GLN A 49 -9.38 -10.19 -9.16
C GLN A 49 -8.23 -10.08 -8.16
N TYR A 50 -7.34 -9.11 -8.37
CA TYR A 50 -6.32 -8.78 -7.38
C TYR A 50 -6.93 -8.22 -6.10
N GLY A 51 -6.20 -8.33 -4.99
CA GLY A 51 -6.45 -7.59 -3.77
C GLY A 51 -6.24 -6.09 -3.97
N LYS A 52 -6.43 -5.32 -2.92
CA LYS A 52 -6.32 -3.87 -3.02
C LYS A 52 -5.55 -3.31 -1.83
N THR A 53 -4.25 -3.13 -2.03
CA THR A 53 -3.39 -2.28 -1.20
C THR A 53 -3.29 -0.93 -1.89
N GLU A 54 -3.36 0.15 -1.11
CA GLU A 54 -3.40 1.51 -1.63
C GLU A 54 -2.63 2.49 -0.74
N MET A 55 -2.29 3.63 -1.29
CA MET A 55 -1.80 4.78 -0.55
C MET A 55 -2.64 5.99 -0.88
N TRP A 56 -2.83 6.87 0.11
CA TRP A 56 -3.48 8.15 -0.03
C TRP A 56 -2.51 9.28 0.27
N TYR A 57 -2.47 10.24 -0.63
CA TYR A 57 -1.84 11.53 -0.39
C TYR A 57 -2.94 12.59 -0.25
N VAL A 58 -2.98 13.29 0.87
CA VAL A 58 -3.96 14.36 1.11
C VAL A 58 -3.56 15.59 0.32
N VAL A 59 -4.28 15.86 -0.78
CA VAL A 59 -4.05 17.01 -1.67
C VAL A 59 -4.60 18.28 -1.06
N ASP A 60 -5.78 18.16 -0.44
CA ASP A 60 -6.43 19.24 0.29
C ASP A 60 -7.36 18.69 1.37
N ALA A 61 -7.56 19.43 2.45
CA ALA A 61 -8.43 19.02 3.55
C ALA A 61 -9.04 20.23 4.25
N GLY A 62 -10.32 20.12 4.60
CA GLY A 62 -11.00 21.10 5.45
C GLY A 62 -10.38 21.19 6.85
N LYS A 63 -10.65 22.26 7.56
CA LYS A 63 -10.03 22.58 8.86
C LYS A 63 -10.24 21.50 9.93
N GLU A 64 -11.36 20.80 9.91
CA GLU A 64 -11.72 19.73 10.86
C GLU A 64 -11.82 18.37 10.19
N ALA A 65 -11.18 18.22 9.03
CA ALA A 65 -11.22 17.00 8.27
C ALA A 65 -10.51 15.85 9.00
N PHE A 66 -11.11 14.69 8.95
CA PHE A 66 -10.56 13.46 9.50
C PHE A 66 -10.95 12.29 8.60
N LEU A 67 -10.26 11.19 8.76
CA LEU A 67 -10.61 9.92 8.14
C LEU A 67 -10.60 8.80 9.16
N TYR A 68 -11.28 7.70 8.86
CA TYR A 68 -11.17 6.50 9.65
C TYR A 68 -10.01 5.64 9.14
N TYR A 69 -9.12 5.20 10.06
CA TYR A 69 -7.94 4.43 9.74
C TYR A 69 -7.66 3.38 10.81
N GLY A 70 -8.15 2.15 10.58
CA GLY A 70 -8.04 1.04 11.50
C GLY A 70 -8.87 1.19 12.77
N PHE A 71 -8.54 0.38 13.77
CA PHE A 71 -9.21 0.34 15.07
C PHE A 71 -8.41 1.09 16.15
N LYS A 72 -9.12 1.65 17.14
CA LYS A 72 -8.53 2.27 18.34
C LYS A 72 -7.89 1.24 19.27
N LYS A 73 -8.43 0.03 19.30
CA LYS A 73 -8.01 -1.10 20.13
C LYS A 73 -8.22 -2.39 19.36
N GLU A 74 -7.67 -3.48 19.84
CA GLU A 74 -7.99 -4.80 19.32
C GLU A 74 -9.48 -5.10 19.50
N VAL A 75 -10.10 -5.64 18.47
CA VAL A 75 -11.54 -5.96 18.41
C VAL A 75 -11.69 -7.42 18.01
N SER A 76 -12.40 -8.22 18.79
CA SER A 76 -12.68 -9.61 18.43
C SER A 76 -13.60 -9.70 17.21
N LYS A 77 -13.60 -10.86 16.55
CA LYS A 77 -14.47 -11.10 15.39
C LYS A 77 -15.96 -10.93 15.77
N GLU A 78 -16.33 -11.42 16.93
CA GLU A 78 -17.70 -11.36 17.47
C GLU A 78 -18.08 -9.92 17.82
N GLU A 79 -17.17 -9.16 18.46
CA GLU A 79 -17.39 -7.74 18.74
C GLU A 79 -17.56 -6.96 17.44
N PHE A 80 -16.70 -7.20 16.43
CA PHE A 80 -16.78 -6.53 15.13
C PHE A 80 -18.14 -6.78 14.46
N ALA A 81 -18.57 -8.06 14.38
CA ALA A 81 -19.85 -8.42 13.79
C ALA A 81 -21.04 -7.78 14.55
N ARG A 82 -21.01 -7.83 15.87
CA ARG A 82 -22.05 -7.21 16.72
C ARG A 82 -22.14 -5.71 16.51
N ARG A 83 -21.00 -5.00 16.49
CA ARG A 83 -20.99 -3.54 16.30
C ARG A 83 -21.49 -3.10 14.93
N ILE A 84 -21.29 -3.91 13.89
CA ILE A 84 -21.90 -3.65 12.58
C ILE A 84 -23.43 -3.77 12.67
N GLN A 85 -23.93 -4.79 13.35
CA GLN A 85 -25.37 -5.04 13.51
C GLN A 85 -26.06 -3.99 14.37
N GLU A 86 -25.37 -3.47 15.38
CA GLU A 86 -25.89 -2.48 16.34
C GLU A 86 -25.64 -1.03 15.92
N ASP A 87 -25.12 -0.77 14.72
CA ASP A 87 -24.74 0.57 14.22
C ASP A 87 -23.75 1.32 15.15
N THR A 88 -22.91 0.59 15.90
CA THR A 88 -21.91 1.15 16.85
C THR A 88 -20.47 1.02 16.37
N LEU A 89 -20.27 0.65 15.11
CA LEU A 89 -18.93 0.40 14.54
C LEU A 89 -17.99 1.61 14.67
N LEU A 90 -18.47 2.82 14.44
CA LEU A 90 -17.67 4.04 14.48
C LEU A 90 -17.03 4.32 15.84
N GLU A 91 -17.61 3.81 16.94
CA GLU A 91 -17.07 3.99 18.30
C GLU A 91 -15.70 3.33 18.49
N VAL A 92 -15.42 2.26 17.76
CA VAL A 92 -14.15 1.50 17.85
C VAL A 92 -13.17 1.82 16.74
N LEU A 93 -13.58 2.57 15.71
CA LEU A 93 -12.70 3.01 14.64
C LEU A 93 -11.83 4.17 15.07
N ASN A 94 -10.61 4.21 14.57
CA ASN A 94 -9.66 5.28 14.83
C ASN A 94 -9.93 6.44 13.86
N ALA A 95 -10.47 7.55 14.37
CA ALA A 95 -10.64 8.78 13.62
C ALA A 95 -9.32 9.59 13.68
N VAL A 96 -8.68 9.78 12.54
CA VAL A 96 -7.37 10.44 12.41
C VAL A 96 -7.58 11.80 11.75
N PRO A 97 -7.31 12.92 12.44
CA PRO A 97 -7.28 14.23 11.80
C PRO A 97 -6.22 14.26 10.70
N VAL A 98 -6.52 14.92 9.59
CA VAL A 98 -5.63 15.02 8.44
C VAL A 98 -5.53 16.44 7.92
N GLN A 99 -4.40 16.73 7.29
CA GLN A 99 -4.11 18.00 6.63
C GLN A 99 -3.42 17.74 5.28
N LYS A 100 -3.38 18.76 4.44
CA LYS A 100 -2.64 18.74 3.18
C LYS A 100 -1.20 18.25 3.40
N GLY A 101 -0.78 17.28 2.59
CA GLY A 101 0.56 16.69 2.63
C GLY A 101 0.65 15.39 3.45
N ASP A 102 -0.39 15.05 4.21
CA ASP A 102 -0.41 13.77 4.94
C ASP A 102 -0.45 12.58 3.97
N VAL A 103 0.25 11.52 4.36
CA VAL A 103 0.30 10.25 3.64
C VAL A 103 -0.23 9.14 4.52
N LEU A 104 -1.11 8.32 3.97
CA LEU A 104 -1.64 7.14 4.64
C LEU A 104 -1.43 5.93 3.72
N PHE A 105 -0.83 4.89 4.27
CA PHE A 105 -0.65 3.62 3.58
C PHE A 105 -1.72 2.63 4.07
N ILE A 106 -2.59 2.20 3.16
CA ILE A 106 -3.76 1.35 3.45
C ILE A 106 -3.44 -0.06 2.97
N GLU A 107 -2.83 -0.85 3.84
CA GLU A 107 -2.65 -2.28 3.56
C GLU A 107 -3.99 -2.98 3.42
N SER A 108 -4.03 -4.01 2.58
CA SER A 108 -5.18 -4.91 2.52
C SER A 108 -5.54 -5.45 3.92
N GLY A 109 -6.83 -5.55 4.22
CA GLY A 109 -7.32 -5.88 5.56
C GLY A 109 -7.51 -4.68 6.49
N THR A 110 -7.02 -3.49 6.16
CA THR A 110 -7.23 -2.28 6.94
C THR A 110 -8.65 -1.73 6.70
N ILE A 111 -9.43 -1.61 7.77
CA ILE A 111 -10.72 -0.91 7.70
C ILE A 111 -10.49 0.60 7.64
N HIS A 112 -11.15 1.30 6.71
CA HIS A 112 -10.91 2.72 6.48
C HIS A 112 -12.10 3.43 5.85
N ALA A 113 -12.09 4.76 5.90
CA ALA A 113 -12.98 5.62 5.12
C ALA A 113 -12.43 7.04 5.03
N ILE A 114 -12.67 7.70 3.92
CA ILE A 114 -12.40 9.12 3.72
C ILE A 114 -13.56 9.90 4.32
N GLY A 115 -13.26 10.84 5.22
CA GLY A 115 -14.22 11.79 5.74
C GLY A 115 -14.54 12.90 4.75
N LYS A 116 -15.53 13.71 5.08
CA LYS A 116 -15.95 14.85 4.24
C LYS A 116 -14.86 15.92 4.13
N ASP A 117 -14.98 16.74 3.11
CA ASP A 117 -14.11 17.90 2.85
C ASP A 117 -12.63 17.52 2.69
N ILE A 118 -12.35 16.37 2.07
CA ILE A 118 -11.00 15.87 1.80
C ILE A 118 -10.86 15.57 0.30
N LEU A 119 -9.80 16.09 -0.30
CA LEU A 119 -9.33 15.70 -1.63
C LEU A 119 -8.07 14.86 -1.48
N ILE A 120 -8.10 13.63 -1.96
CA ILE A 120 -6.93 12.75 -1.98
C ILE A 120 -6.51 12.38 -3.40
N ALA A 121 -5.21 12.12 -3.57
CA ALA A 121 -4.68 11.32 -4.65
C ALA A 121 -4.48 9.89 -4.13
N GLU A 122 -5.18 8.93 -4.73
CA GLU A 122 -5.10 7.51 -4.41
C GLU A 122 -4.27 6.77 -5.46
N ILE A 123 -3.26 6.04 -5.03
CA ILE A 123 -2.52 5.09 -5.85
C ILE A 123 -2.74 3.71 -5.25
N GLN A 124 -3.24 2.78 -6.05
CA GLN A 124 -3.67 1.46 -5.60
C GLN A 124 -3.28 0.36 -6.59
N GLN A 125 -3.33 -0.89 -6.12
CA GLN A 125 -3.37 -2.02 -7.05
C GLN A 125 -4.57 -1.86 -7.99
N ASN A 126 -4.43 -2.30 -9.24
CA ASN A 126 -5.52 -2.25 -10.23
C ASN A 126 -6.61 -3.27 -9.90
N SER A 127 -7.44 -2.92 -8.94
CA SER A 127 -8.54 -3.74 -8.41
C SER A 127 -9.73 -2.85 -8.04
N ASN A 128 -10.93 -3.38 -8.26
CA ASN A 128 -12.19 -2.77 -7.84
C ASN A 128 -12.83 -3.46 -6.64
N VAL A 129 -12.15 -4.45 -6.05
CA VAL A 129 -12.71 -5.23 -4.94
C VAL A 129 -12.80 -4.39 -3.68
N THR A 130 -14.02 -4.12 -3.24
CA THR A 130 -14.32 -3.31 -2.05
C THR A 130 -15.43 -3.96 -1.26
N TYR A 131 -15.17 -4.25 0.01
CA TYR A 131 -16.18 -4.74 0.94
C TYR A 131 -16.68 -3.59 1.80
N ARG A 132 -17.87 -3.09 1.48
CA ARG A 132 -18.54 -2.03 2.24
C ARG A 132 -19.10 -2.62 3.52
N VAL A 133 -18.79 -1.98 4.63
CA VAL A 133 -19.17 -2.42 5.98
C VAL A 133 -20.28 -1.56 6.55
N TYR A 134 -20.22 -0.24 6.29
CA TYR A 134 -21.17 0.73 6.82
C TYR A 134 -21.32 1.91 5.87
N ASP A 135 -22.54 2.39 5.67
CA ASP A 135 -22.83 3.46 4.71
C ASP A 135 -23.83 4.51 5.25
N TYR A 136 -23.85 4.71 6.55
CA TYR A 136 -24.67 5.73 7.21
C TYR A 136 -26.17 5.63 6.90
N GLY A 137 -26.65 4.46 6.49
CA GLY A 137 -28.05 4.25 6.08
C GLY A 137 -28.48 4.99 4.82
N ARG A 138 -27.54 5.51 4.04
CA ARG A 138 -27.82 6.31 2.82
C ARG A 138 -28.59 5.52 1.79
N VAL A 139 -29.52 6.24 1.13
CA VAL A 139 -30.36 5.72 0.06
C VAL A 139 -29.91 6.38 -1.25
N GLY A 140 -29.72 5.59 -2.28
CA GLY A 140 -29.36 6.07 -3.62
C GLY A 140 -30.52 6.78 -4.32
N LYS A 141 -30.26 7.35 -5.49
CA LYS A 141 -31.30 8.01 -6.33
C LYS A 141 -32.42 7.05 -6.76
N ASP A 142 -32.15 5.77 -6.77
CA ASP A 142 -33.09 4.67 -7.06
C ASP A 142 -33.94 4.25 -5.85
N GLY A 143 -33.82 4.94 -4.73
CA GLY A 143 -34.55 4.63 -3.49
C GLY A 143 -34.01 3.42 -2.72
N LYS A 144 -32.86 2.85 -3.11
CA LYS A 144 -32.26 1.67 -2.49
C LYS A 144 -31.00 2.02 -1.71
N LYS A 145 -30.76 1.29 -0.62
CA LYS A 145 -29.46 1.31 0.08
C LYS A 145 -28.43 0.55 -0.74
N ARG A 146 -27.17 0.98 -0.67
CA ARG A 146 -26.08 0.21 -1.26
C ARG A 146 -25.84 -1.08 -0.48
N ASP A 147 -25.48 -2.15 -1.19
CA ASP A 147 -25.20 -3.44 -0.59
C ASP A 147 -24.01 -3.36 0.38
N LEU A 148 -24.13 -4.03 1.51
CA LEU A 148 -23.05 -4.25 2.47
C LEU A 148 -22.50 -5.67 2.29
N HIS A 149 -21.18 -5.82 2.47
CA HIS A 149 -20.45 -7.08 2.26
C HIS A 149 -19.94 -7.62 3.60
N ILE A 150 -20.80 -7.72 4.60
CA ILE A 150 -20.45 -7.92 6.02
C ILE A 150 -19.64 -9.19 6.24
N GLU A 151 -20.07 -10.34 5.73
CA GLU A 151 -19.37 -11.62 5.91
C GLU A 151 -17.97 -11.61 5.32
N LYS A 152 -17.82 -11.08 4.08
CA LYS A 152 -16.54 -10.94 3.41
C LYS A 152 -15.62 -9.96 4.14
N ALA A 153 -16.17 -8.85 4.62
CA ALA A 153 -15.43 -7.88 5.41
C ALA A 153 -14.92 -8.50 6.73
N ILE A 154 -15.75 -9.23 7.44
CA ILE A 154 -15.37 -9.93 8.68
C ILE A 154 -14.23 -10.93 8.42
N ALA A 155 -14.23 -11.60 7.26
CA ALA A 155 -13.23 -12.58 6.89
C ALA A 155 -11.85 -11.97 6.64
N VAL A 156 -11.78 -10.73 6.12
CA VAL A 156 -10.53 -10.13 5.65
C VAL A 156 -10.01 -9.00 6.55
N THR A 157 -10.83 -8.46 7.46
CA THR A 157 -10.43 -7.30 8.26
C THR A 157 -9.38 -7.67 9.32
N ASN A 158 -8.27 -6.94 9.31
CA ASN A 158 -7.32 -6.93 10.41
C ASN A 158 -7.90 -6.09 11.56
N ARG A 159 -8.06 -6.71 12.73
CA ARG A 159 -8.78 -6.13 13.87
C ARG A 159 -7.89 -5.67 15.02
N VAL A 160 -6.59 -5.51 14.75
CA VAL A 160 -5.65 -4.94 15.72
C VAL A 160 -5.39 -3.45 15.39
N PRO A 161 -4.99 -2.64 16.38
CA PRO A 161 -4.58 -1.26 16.12
C PRO A 161 -3.42 -1.21 15.14
N LEU A 162 -3.48 -0.26 14.21
CA LEU A 162 -2.39 -0.04 13.27
C LEU A 162 -1.21 0.66 13.96
N ILE A 163 -0.02 0.16 13.69
CA ILE A 163 1.23 0.86 14.01
C ILE A 163 1.49 1.82 12.86
N LYS A 164 1.46 3.14 13.12
CA LYS A 164 1.72 4.15 12.11
C LYS A 164 3.13 3.96 11.56
N SER A 165 3.26 3.52 10.31
CA SER A 165 4.54 3.50 9.61
C SER A 165 4.99 4.94 9.32
N ARG A 166 6.29 5.20 9.44
CA ARG A 166 6.87 6.49 9.04
C ARG A 166 7.34 6.35 7.59
N SER A 167 6.82 7.20 6.71
CA SER A 167 7.37 7.33 5.36
C SER A 167 8.77 7.97 5.43
N SER A 168 9.70 7.47 4.62
CA SER A 168 11.04 8.02 4.46
C SER A 168 11.06 8.84 3.17
N TYR A 169 10.93 10.17 3.29
CA TYR A 169 11.03 11.04 2.12
C TYR A 169 12.35 10.81 1.35
N PRO A 170 12.37 10.71 0.00
CA PRO A 170 11.26 10.97 -0.92
C PRO A 170 10.25 9.84 -1.07
N HIS A 171 10.51 8.64 -0.55
CA HIS A 171 9.60 7.49 -0.62
C HIS A 171 8.42 7.71 0.32
N VAL A 172 7.26 7.98 -0.23
CA VAL A 172 6.03 8.18 0.56
C VAL A 172 5.21 6.91 0.69
N ALA A 173 5.41 5.95 -0.21
CA ALA A 173 4.90 4.59 -0.09
C ALA A 173 5.83 3.61 -0.80
N ASP A 174 6.01 2.42 -0.23
CA ASP A 174 6.77 1.34 -0.81
C ASP A 174 6.18 -0.01 -0.40
N CYS A 175 5.82 -0.84 -1.37
CA CYS A 175 5.27 -2.17 -1.17
C CYS A 175 5.56 -3.09 -2.36
N ASP A 176 5.10 -4.34 -2.28
CA ASP A 176 5.28 -5.32 -3.36
C ASP A 176 4.62 -4.93 -4.69
N TYR A 177 3.69 -3.97 -4.67
CA TYR A 177 2.89 -3.63 -5.84
C TYR A 177 3.32 -2.34 -6.52
N PHE A 178 3.82 -1.37 -5.75
CA PHE A 178 4.27 -0.07 -6.25
C PHE A 178 5.18 0.64 -5.25
N THR A 179 6.03 1.51 -5.76
CA THR A 179 6.78 2.51 -5.01
C THR A 179 6.31 3.89 -5.45
N VAL A 180 6.05 4.78 -4.51
CA VAL A 180 5.63 6.16 -4.78
C VAL A 180 6.59 7.13 -4.14
N ASP A 181 7.15 8.01 -4.96
CA ASP A 181 8.03 9.09 -4.57
C ASP A 181 7.31 10.43 -4.67
N LYS A 182 7.61 11.34 -3.74
CA LYS A 182 7.13 12.70 -3.77
C LYS A 182 8.17 13.60 -4.44
N LEU A 183 7.75 14.30 -5.49
CA LEU A 183 8.54 15.34 -6.15
C LEU A 183 7.95 16.72 -5.85
N ASN A 184 8.82 17.68 -5.55
CA ASN A 184 8.44 19.08 -5.44
C ASN A 184 9.48 19.96 -6.14
N LEU A 185 9.03 20.71 -7.13
CA LEU A 185 9.79 21.76 -7.82
C LEU A 185 9.06 23.10 -7.61
N ASP A 186 9.71 24.07 -6.98
CA ASP A 186 9.11 25.37 -6.67
C ASP A 186 9.04 26.33 -7.88
N GLY A 187 9.61 25.92 -9.01
CA GLY A 187 9.63 26.69 -10.24
C GLY A 187 10.58 27.89 -10.22
N ARG A 188 11.35 28.07 -9.17
CA ARG A 188 12.29 29.20 -8.99
C ARG A 188 13.71 28.71 -8.76
N MET A 189 13.99 28.22 -7.54
CA MET A 189 15.31 27.67 -7.19
C MET A 189 15.45 26.23 -7.64
N MET A 190 14.39 25.44 -7.54
CA MET A 190 14.28 24.08 -8.04
C MET A 190 13.22 24.04 -9.15
N CYS A 191 13.63 24.22 -10.38
CA CYS A 191 12.73 24.25 -11.55
C CYS A 191 13.02 23.13 -12.55
N ARG A 192 13.93 22.21 -12.23
CA ARG A 192 14.34 21.12 -13.11
C ARG A 192 14.75 19.90 -12.31
N VAL A 193 14.32 18.72 -12.77
CA VAL A 193 14.81 17.43 -12.31
C VAL A 193 15.02 16.51 -13.50
N GLU A 194 16.02 15.65 -13.40
CA GLU A 194 16.34 14.63 -14.39
C GLU A 194 16.17 13.25 -13.79
N GLY A 195 15.72 12.30 -14.60
CA GLY A 195 15.58 10.90 -14.22
C GLY A 195 15.80 9.98 -15.40
N THR A 196 15.70 8.69 -15.15
CA THR A 196 15.83 7.65 -16.17
C THR A 196 14.72 6.62 -16.03
N VAL A 197 14.06 6.32 -17.12
CA VAL A 197 13.11 5.21 -17.22
C VAL A 197 13.86 3.98 -17.71
N SER A 198 14.16 3.05 -16.81
CA SER A 198 14.86 1.81 -17.14
C SER A 198 13.94 0.78 -17.82
N GLU A 199 14.52 -0.31 -18.30
CA GLU A 199 13.78 -1.47 -18.83
C GLU A 199 12.99 -2.21 -17.74
N GLU A 200 13.20 -1.88 -16.46
CA GLU A 200 12.59 -2.59 -15.34
C GLU A 200 11.16 -2.15 -15.07
N SER A 201 10.88 -0.84 -15.19
CA SER A 201 9.56 -0.28 -14.88
C SER A 201 9.29 0.97 -15.71
N PHE A 202 8.03 1.16 -16.05
CA PHE A 202 7.50 2.47 -16.45
C PHE A 202 7.62 3.48 -15.29
N VAL A 203 7.45 4.77 -15.63
CA VAL A 203 7.28 5.85 -14.67
C VAL A 203 5.90 6.49 -14.90
N SER A 204 5.06 6.52 -13.87
CA SER A 204 3.79 7.25 -13.85
C SER A 204 3.94 8.51 -13.01
N ILE A 205 3.59 9.66 -13.56
CA ILE A 205 3.70 10.97 -12.91
C ILE A 205 2.29 11.55 -12.75
N LEU A 206 1.84 11.73 -11.52
CA LEU A 206 0.56 12.39 -11.20
C LEU A 206 0.85 13.80 -10.70
N ILE A 207 0.41 14.82 -11.45
CA ILE A 207 0.59 16.22 -11.12
C ILE A 207 -0.48 16.67 -10.12
N LEU A 208 -0.06 16.95 -8.89
CA LEU A 208 -0.93 17.46 -7.82
C LEU A 208 -1.13 18.96 -7.93
N ASP A 209 -0.07 19.69 -8.36
CA ASP A 209 -0.08 21.14 -8.58
C ASP A 209 1.09 21.56 -9.47
N GLY A 210 0.98 22.75 -10.07
CA GLY A 210 2.02 23.31 -10.94
C GLY A 210 1.77 23.11 -12.44
N GLU A 211 2.72 23.62 -13.23
CA GLU A 211 2.71 23.55 -14.69
C GLU A 211 4.16 23.53 -15.25
N GLY A 212 4.33 22.94 -16.41
CA GLY A 212 5.65 22.84 -17.02
C GLY A 212 5.69 21.89 -18.22
N VAL A 213 6.85 21.28 -18.42
CA VAL A 213 7.12 20.37 -19.55
C VAL A 213 7.86 19.14 -19.06
N VAL A 214 7.43 17.96 -19.51
CA VAL A 214 8.19 16.71 -19.42
C VAL A 214 8.79 16.42 -20.80
N SER A 215 10.08 16.19 -20.83
CA SER A 215 10.83 15.81 -22.04
C SER A 215 11.35 14.39 -21.88
N CYS A 216 10.93 13.48 -22.78
CA CYS A 216 11.38 12.09 -22.85
C CYS A 216 11.29 11.63 -24.31
N GLY A 217 12.34 11.87 -25.10
CA GLY A 217 12.30 11.74 -26.57
C GLY A 217 11.50 12.86 -27.25
N ASN A 218 10.31 13.16 -26.80
CA ASN A 218 9.47 14.30 -27.19
C ASN A 218 9.17 15.20 -25.98
N LYS A 219 8.52 16.33 -26.21
CA LYS A 219 8.11 17.29 -25.17
C LYS A 219 6.59 17.26 -24.99
N VAL A 220 6.12 17.15 -23.76
CA VAL A 220 4.72 17.18 -23.39
C VAL A 220 4.53 18.22 -22.28
N SER A 221 3.67 19.20 -22.49
CA SER A 221 3.29 20.15 -21.45
C SER A 221 2.40 19.45 -20.43
N TYR A 222 2.54 19.84 -19.17
CA TYR A 222 1.67 19.38 -18.08
C TYR A 222 1.10 20.54 -17.28
N GLN A 223 -0.01 20.29 -16.63
CA GLN A 223 -0.66 21.17 -15.67
C GLN A 223 -1.24 20.34 -14.51
N LYS A 224 -1.70 21.04 -13.47
CA LYS A 224 -2.39 20.43 -12.33
C LYS A 224 -3.49 19.47 -12.74
N GLY A 225 -3.48 18.26 -12.18
CA GLY A 225 -4.45 17.21 -12.45
C GLY A 225 -4.05 16.24 -13.57
N ASP A 226 -3.01 16.54 -14.34
CA ASP A 226 -2.52 15.65 -15.39
C ASP A 226 -1.88 14.38 -14.81
N SER A 227 -2.03 13.29 -15.56
CA SER A 227 -1.35 12.02 -15.33
C SER A 227 -0.55 11.64 -16.57
N LEU A 228 0.74 11.51 -16.42
CA LEU A 228 1.67 11.20 -17.50
C LEU A 228 2.23 9.79 -17.32
N PHE A 229 2.46 9.13 -18.45
CA PHE A 229 3.02 7.79 -18.48
C PHE A 229 4.28 7.78 -19.37
N LEU A 230 5.40 7.39 -18.78
CA LEU A 230 6.67 7.19 -19.49
C LEU A 230 6.92 5.69 -19.59
N PRO A 231 6.92 5.11 -20.80
CA PRO A 231 7.13 3.69 -21.01
C PRO A 231 8.47 3.19 -20.49
N ALA A 232 8.55 1.96 -20.03
CA ALA A 232 9.80 1.32 -19.65
C ALA A 232 10.79 1.34 -20.85
N GLY A 233 12.06 1.56 -20.54
CA GLY A 233 13.11 1.67 -21.58
C GLY A 233 13.16 2.99 -22.33
N SER A 234 12.33 3.98 -21.97
CA SER A 234 12.35 5.30 -22.65
C SER A 234 13.63 6.10 -22.40
N GLY A 235 14.47 5.69 -21.45
CA GLY A 235 15.73 6.35 -21.18
C GLY A 235 15.60 7.63 -20.35
N ALA A 236 16.46 8.60 -20.63
CA ALA A 236 16.49 9.85 -19.85
C ALA A 236 15.22 10.69 -20.05
N TYR A 237 14.73 11.25 -18.95
CA TYR A 237 13.65 12.24 -18.97
C TYR A 237 14.01 13.46 -18.11
N VAL A 238 13.35 14.57 -18.41
CA VAL A 238 13.52 15.84 -17.69
C VAL A 238 12.13 16.41 -17.40
N ILE A 239 11.94 16.87 -16.18
CA ILE A 239 10.74 17.66 -15.78
C ILE A 239 11.24 19.09 -15.53
N GLU A 240 10.63 20.06 -16.19
CA GLU A 240 10.94 21.49 -16.07
C GLU A 240 9.67 22.28 -15.74
N GLY A 241 9.77 23.27 -14.84
CA GLY A 241 8.69 24.14 -14.42
C GLY A 241 8.44 24.08 -12.91
N SER A 242 7.24 24.40 -12.48
CA SER A 242 6.77 24.12 -11.10
C SER A 242 6.05 22.78 -11.07
N CYS A 243 6.33 21.96 -10.05
CA CYS A 243 5.76 20.62 -10.01
C CYS A 243 5.62 20.13 -8.57
N ASP A 244 4.41 19.90 -8.16
CA ASP A 244 4.09 19.07 -6.99
C ASP A 244 3.48 17.78 -7.52
N ALA A 245 4.19 16.64 -7.41
CA ALA A 245 3.80 15.40 -8.07
C ALA A 245 4.08 14.15 -7.23
N LEU A 246 3.37 13.09 -7.58
CA LEU A 246 3.67 11.73 -7.16
C LEU A 246 4.25 10.95 -8.35
N ILE A 247 5.39 10.34 -8.15
CA ILE A 247 6.07 9.51 -9.15
C ILE A 247 5.94 8.06 -8.71
N THR A 248 5.30 7.25 -9.54
CA THR A 248 5.05 5.84 -9.24
C THR A 248 5.83 4.94 -10.18
N THR A 249 6.50 3.96 -9.61
CA THR A 249 7.23 2.89 -10.31
C THR A 249 6.87 1.53 -9.72
N ILE A 250 7.23 0.46 -10.44
CA ILE A 250 7.07 -0.92 -9.97
C ILE A 250 8.45 -1.50 -9.71
N ARG A 251 8.75 -1.80 -8.45
CA ARG A 251 10.01 -2.46 -8.11
C ARG A 251 9.98 -3.95 -8.42
N ALA A 252 11.15 -4.57 -8.51
CA ALA A 252 11.26 -6.02 -8.52
C ALA A 252 10.61 -6.58 -7.24
N LYS A 253 9.86 -7.67 -7.40
CA LYS A 253 9.44 -8.43 -6.21
C LYS A 253 10.72 -8.94 -5.54
N ALA A 254 10.87 -8.69 -4.24
CA ALA A 254 11.96 -9.28 -3.50
C ALA A 254 11.93 -10.79 -3.67
N ALA A 255 13.09 -11.39 -3.93
CA ALA A 255 13.16 -12.83 -4.09
C ALA A 255 12.66 -13.50 -2.79
N PRO A 256 11.80 -14.52 -2.89
CA PRO A 256 11.37 -15.24 -1.71
C PRO A 256 12.59 -15.83 -0.99
N VAL A 257 12.56 -15.79 0.32
CA VAL A 257 13.58 -16.37 1.18
C VAL A 257 12.98 -17.54 1.97
N ARG A 258 13.83 -18.34 2.58
CA ARG A 258 13.43 -19.43 3.50
C ARG A 258 14.17 -19.30 4.79
N ILE A 259 13.49 -19.53 5.91
CA ILE A 259 14.14 -19.68 7.20
C ILE A 259 14.30 -21.17 7.48
N GLY A 260 15.55 -21.60 7.65
CA GLY A 260 15.89 -22.90 8.20
C GLY A 260 16.14 -22.80 9.70
N ILE A 261 15.49 -23.65 10.48
CA ILE A 261 15.66 -23.69 11.94
C ILE A 261 16.09 -25.10 12.34
N ASP A 262 17.23 -25.19 13.01
CA ASP A 262 17.75 -26.41 13.62
C ASP A 262 17.80 -26.24 15.13
N ILE A 263 16.94 -26.95 15.85
CA ILE A 263 16.85 -26.90 17.32
C ILE A 263 17.59 -28.07 17.91
N GLY A 264 18.84 -27.85 18.29
CA GLY A 264 19.65 -28.82 19.07
C GLY A 264 19.42 -28.73 20.57
N GLY A 265 19.88 -29.72 21.31
CA GLY A 265 19.79 -29.71 22.78
C GLY A 265 20.58 -28.57 23.45
N THR A 266 21.70 -28.17 22.87
CA THR A 266 22.57 -27.10 23.39
C THR A 266 22.30 -25.78 22.69
N ASP A 267 22.31 -25.78 21.38
CA ASP A 267 22.19 -24.60 20.55
C ASP A 267 21.07 -24.75 19.49
N THR A 268 20.42 -23.64 19.20
CA THR A 268 19.49 -23.50 18.08
C THR A 268 20.14 -22.62 17.01
N LYS A 269 20.18 -23.13 15.78
CA LYS A 269 20.68 -22.39 14.61
C LYS A 269 19.53 -21.96 13.72
N ILE A 270 19.53 -20.69 13.35
CA ILE A 270 18.53 -20.10 12.46
C ILE A 270 19.29 -19.52 11.27
N GLY A 271 18.97 -19.95 10.07
CA GLY A 271 19.59 -19.49 8.83
C GLY A 271 18.54 -18.92 7.86
N LEU A 272 18.86 -17.80 7.24
CA LEU A 272 18.12 -17.18 6.17
C LEU A 272 18.76 -17.55 4.83
N VAL A 273 18.01 -18.17 3.92
CA VAL A 273 18.52 -18.61 2.63
C VAL A 273 17.66 -18.08 1.48
N ASP A 274 18.27 -17.79 0.34
CA ASP A 274 17.56 -17.40 -0.88
C ASP A 274 16.97 -18.63 -1.63
N VAL A 275 16.31 -18.37 -2.74
CA VAL A 275 15.72 -19.41 -3.60
C VAL A 275 16.75 -20.39 -4.20
N HIS A 276 18.02 -20.00 -4.23
CA HIS A 276 19.13 -20.83 -4.72
C HIS A 276 19.84 -21.57 -3.60
N ASN A 277 19.27 -21.59 -2.37
CA ASN A 277 19.83 -22.16 -1.16
C ASN A 277 21.18 -21.49 -0.71
N LYS A 278 21.42 -20.26 -1.14
CA LYS A 278 22.56 -19.47 -0.64
C LYS A 278 22.19 -18.88 0.71
N LEU A 279 23.05 -19.12 1.71
CA LEU A 279 22.91 -18.52 3.03
C LEU A 279 23.12 -17.00 2.94
N LEU A 280 22.11 -16.25 3.32
CA LEU A 280 22.12 -14.78 3.36
C LEU A 280 22.59 -14.27 4.71
N ASP A 281 22.06 -14.85 5.79
CA ASP A 281 22.41 -14.52 7.17
C ASP A 281 22.15 -15.72 8.09
N SER A 282 22.75 -15.74 9.27
CA SER A 282 22.51 -16.78 10.25
C SER A 282 22.76 -16.28 11.68
N VAL A 283 22.08 -16.90 12.61
CA VAL A 283 22.26 -16.67 14.04
C VAL A 283 22.24 -18.00 14.79
N CYS A 284 23.06 -18.10 15.82
CA CYS A 284 23.10 -19.24 16.73
C CYS A 284 22.79 -18.73 18.14
N ILE A 285 21.81 -19.34 18.81
CA ILE A 285 21.39 -19.00 20.16
C ILE A 285 21.42 -20.24 21.06
N PRO A 286 21.69 -20.11 22.36
CA PRO A 286 21.56 -21.24 23.31
C PRO A 286 20.11 -21.72 23.38
N THR A 287 19.88 -23.01 23.22
CA THR A 287 18.52 -23.58 23.30
C THR A 287 17.98 -23.51 24.73
N LYS A 288 18.82 -23.72 25.73
CA LYS A 288 18.42 -23.81 27.14
C LYS A 288 17.25 -24.79 27.30
N ALA A 289 17.47 -26.04 26.90
CA ALA A 289 16.44 -27.10 26.82
C ALA A 289 15.77 -27.44 28.17
N GLU A 290 16.30 -26.94 29.29
CA GLU A 290 15.70 -27.01 30.62
C GLU A 290 14.47 -26.10 30.80
N ARG A 291 14.25 -25.14 29.91
CA ARG A 291 13.08 -24.27 29.94
C ARG A 291 11.82 -24.98 29.40
N PRO A 292 10.62 -24.48 29.74
CA PRO A 292 9.39 -24.94 29.10
C PRO A 292 9.46 -24.81 27.58
N ALA A 293 8.91 -25.79 26.86
CA ALA A 293 8.99 -25.86 25.40
C ALA A 293 8.38 -24.62 24.69
N ASP A 294 7.31 -24.04 25.23
CA ASP A 294 6.68 -22.84 24.73
C ASP A 294 7.60 -21.59 24.84
N GLU A 295 8.42 -21.50 25.87
CA GLU A 295 9.42 -20.44 26.00
C GLU A 295 10.55 -20.59 24.98
N VAL A 296 11.01 -21.82 24.75
CA VAL A 296 12.01 -22.11 23.71
C VAL A 296 11.48 -21.73 22.35
N ILE A 297 10.26 -22.16 22.00
CA ILE A 297 9.61 -21.86 20.72
C ILE A 297 9.43 -20.35 20.54
N ARG A 298 9.02 -19.64 21.58
CA ARG A 298 8.87 -18.17 21.55
C ARG A 298 10.21 -17.49 21.25
N THR A 299 11.26 -17.86 21.95
CA THR A 299 12.61 -17.31 21.73
C THR A 299 13.10 -17.56 20.30
N VAL A 300 12.84 -18.75 19.76
CA VAL A 300 13.19 -19.11 18.38
C VAL A 300 12.41 -18.26 17.39
N ALA A 301 11.10 -18.10 17.59
CA ALA A 301 10.25 -17.27 16.72
C ALA A 301 10.68 -15.79 16.74
N GLU A 302 10.91 -15.21 17.91
CA GLU A 302 11.40 -13.83 18.05
C GLU A 302 12.76 -13.63 17.36
N THR A 303 13.66 -14.60 17.48
CA THR A 303 14.97 -14.55 16.82
C THR A 303 14.83 -14.67 15.30
N ALA A 304 13.93 -15.54 14.82
CA ALA A 304 13.65 -15.66 13.38
C ALA A 304 13.05 -14.38 12.78
N LEU A 305 12.15 -13.71 13.51
CA LEU A 305 11.64 -12.40 13.11
C LEU A 305 12.73 -11.34 13.10
N SER A 306 13.61 -11.33 14.11
CA SER A 306 14.70 -10.37 14.19
C SER A 306 15.71 -10.50 13.04
N ILE A 307 16.00 -11.72 12.56
CA ILE A 307 16.91 -11.91 11.42
C ILE A 307 16.26 -11.44 10.10
N LEU A 308 14.93 -11.57 9.95
CA LEU A 308 14.19 -11.01 8.82
C LEU A 308 14.26 -9.49 8.83
N ASP A 309 13.91 -8.87 9.96
CA ASP A 309 13.90 -7.41 10.14
C ASP A 309 15.29 -6.80 9.90
N LYS A 310 16.34 -7.40 10.46
CA LYS A 310 17.74 -7.01 10.22
C LYS A 310 18.13 -6.98 8.74
N ASN A 311 17.53 -7.88 7.94
CA ASN A 311 17.79 -7.99 6.51
C ASN A 311 16.76 -7.22 5.65
N GLY A 312 15.84 -6.47 6.26
CA GLY A 312 14.79 -5.71 5.56
C GLY A 312 13.80 -6.59 4.80
N ILE A 313 13.56 -7.81 5.30
CA ILE A 313 12.71 -8.81 4.65
C ILE A 313 11.39 -8.90 5.41
N ALA A 314 10.29 -8.66 4.72
CA ALA A 314 8.97 -8.82 5.29
C ALA A 314 8.60 -10.30 5.44
N MET A 315 7.78 -10.63 6.43
CA MET A 315 7.41 -12.01 6.74
C MET A 315 6.67 -12.70 5.58
N GLU A 316 5.95 -11.94 4.75
CA GLU A 316 5.26 -12.43 3.55
C GLU A 316 6.23 -12.88 2.43
N GLN A 317 7.52 -12.60 2.58
CA GLN A 317 8.59 -13.01 1.65
C GLN A 317 9.24 -14.35 2.06
N CYS A 318 8.81 -14.92 3.19
CA CYS A 318 9.35 -16.12 3.80
C CYS A 318 8.43 -17.39 3.64
#